data_4b870f550e2fca306b8a2819017a4ecf
#
_entry.id   4b870f550e2fca306b8a2819017a4ecf
#
_cell.length_a   1.000
_cell.length_b   1.000
_cell.length_c   1.000
_cell.angle_alpha   90.00
_cell.angle_beta   90.00
_cell.angle_gamma   90.00
#
_symmetry.space_group_name_H-M   'P 1'
#
loop_
_entity.id
_entity.type
_entity.pdbx_description
1 polymer ?
#
loop_
_entity_poly.entity_id
_entity_poly.type
_entity_poly.pdbx_seq_one_letter_code
_entity_poly.pdbx_strand_id
1 'polypeptide(L)'
;MSVTDPVADMLTRVRNACGAGHRRVDMPVSKLKVEIARLLRDNHYIQDFKVLDDGRQGLLRLYLKYFNDASVIRELKRVSAPGLRRYVKAREIPRVKNGLGMAILSTPQGLMTDREARTARIGGELLAVVW
;
A
#
# COMPACT_ATOMS: atom_id res chain seq x y z
N MET A 1 -9.51 24.66 -3.88
CA MET A 1 -8.46 24.13 -3.01
C MET A 1 -8.21 22.67 -3.32
N SER A 2 -6.98 22.31 -3.60
CA SER A 2 -6.65 20.92 -3.88
C SER A 2 -6.56 20.14 -2.57
N VAL A 3 -7.04 18.90 -2.60
CA VAL A 3 -6.94 17.98 -1.48
C VAL A 3 -5.77 17.05 -1.76
N THR A 4 -4.81 16.99 -0.84
CA THR A 4 -3.67 16.09 -0.98
C THR A 4 -4.04 14.68 -0.57
N ASP A 5 -3.59 13.70 -1.34
CA ASP A 5 -3.75 12.28 -1.02
C ASP A 5 -2.41 11.58 -1.20
N PRO A 6 -1.57 11.56 -0.15
CA PRO A 6 -0.25 10.92 -0.24
C PRO A 6 -0.32 9.44 -0.56
N VAL A 7 -1.37 8.75 -0.12
CA VAL A 7 -1.55 7.33 -0.43
C VAL A 7 -1.79 7.14 -1.92
N ALA A 8 -2.69 7.92 -2.51
CA ALA A 8 -2.97 7.84 -3.94
C ALA A 8 -1.72 8.16 -4.76
N ASP A 9 -0.94 9.17 -4.35
CA ASP A 9 0.32 9.52 -5.01
C ASP A 9 1.30 8.35 -4.97
N MET A 10 1.46 7.73 -3.80
CA MET A 10 2.33 6.56 -3.64
C MET A 10 1.90 5.42 -4.57
N LEU A 11 0.61 5.08 -4.57
CA LEU A 11 0.10 3.98 -5.40
C LEU A 11 0.30 4.27 -6.89
N THR A 12 0.11 5.52 -7.30
CA THR A 12 0.33 5.93 -8.69
C THR A 12 1.80 5.80 -9.09
N ARG A 13 2.73 6.23 -8.22
CA ARG A 13 4.16 6.10 -8.48
C ARG A 13 4.56 4.64 -8.63
N VAL A 14 4.09 3.78 -7.73
CA VAL A 14 4.39 2.34 -7.77
C VAL A 14 3.79 1.71 -9.04
N ARG A 15 2.53 2.04 -9.34
CA ARG A 15 1.85 1.52 -10.53
C ARG A 15 2.59 1.90 -11.82
N ASN A 16 2.99 3.17 -11.93
CA ASN A 16 3.71 3.66 -13.11
C ASN A 16 5.08 3.00 -13.25
N ALA A 17 5.81 2.83 -12.14
CA ALA A 17 7.10 2.17 -12.13
C ALA A 17 6.99 0.71 -12.54
N CYS A 18 5.98 -0.01 -12.05
CA CYS A 18 5.72 -1.40 -12.42
C CYS A 18 5.41 -1.51 -13.92
N GLY A 19 4.56 -0.60 -14.43
CA GLY A 19 4.20 -0.59 -15.85
C GLY A 19 5.37 -0.28 -16.78
N ALA A 20 6.33 0.51 -16.29
CA ALA A 20 7.54 0.85 -17.05
C ALA A 20 8.68 -0.16 -16.86
N GLY A 21 8.49 -1.16 -16.01
CA GLY A 21 9.51 -2.18 -15.75
C GLY A 21 10.70 -1.68 -14.93
N HIS A 22 10.51 -0.62 -14.15
CA HIS A 22 11.58 -0.09 -13.30
C HIS A 22 11.88 -1.04 -12.14
N ARG A 23 13.14 -1.12 -11.72
CA ARG A 23 13.53 -1.95 -10.58
C ARG A 23 13.19 -1.31 -9.25
N ARG A 24 13.13 0.00 -9.21
CA ARG A 24 12.89 0.76 -7.97
C ARG A 24 12.08 2.00 -8.26
N VAL A 25 11.47 2.53 -7.20
CA VAL A 25 10.73 3.79 -7.25
C VAL A 25 11.00 4.57 -5.97
N ASP A 26 11.23 5.86 -6.12
CA ASP A 26 11.55 6.76 -5.01
C ASP A 26 10.41 7.74 -4.78
N MET A 27 10.22 8.11 -3.51
CA MET A 27 9.21 9.09 -3.12
C MET A 27 9.61 9.76 -1.81
N PRO A 28 9.09 10.95 -1.50
CA PRO A 28 9.33 11.54 -0.18
C PRO A 28 8.82 10.61 0.91
N VAL A 29 9.61 10.46 1.99
CA VAL A 29 9.24 9.54 3.07
C VAL A 29 8.15 10.13 3.96
N SER A 30 7.30 9.25 4.51
CA SER A 30 6.39 9.56 5.61
C SER A 30 6.13 8.28 6.38
N LYS A 31 5.65 8.40 7.62
CA LYS A 31 5.33 7.24 8.45
C LYS A 31 4.31 6.33 7.76
N LEU A 32 3.27 6.92 7.19
CA LEU A 32 2.22 6.17 6.53
C LEU A 32 2.75 5.39 5.33
N LYS A 33 3.59 6.02 4.51
CA LYS A 33 4.17 5.37 3.33
C LYS A 33 5.11 4.23 3.72
N VAL A 34 5.89 4.41 4.79
CA VAL A 34 6.78 3.35 5.29
C VAL A 34 5.96 2.15 5.76
N GLU A 35 4.84 2.39 6.47
CA GLU A 35 3.98 1.32 6.92
C GLU A 35 3.33 0.56 5.75
N ILE A 36 2.92 1.28 4.70
CA ILE A 36 2.38 0.64 3.50
C ILE A 36 3.48 -0.20 2.82
N ALA A 37 4.69 0.34 2.70
CA ALA A 37 5.81 -0.38 2.11
C ALA A 37 6.12 -1.65 2.90
N ARG A 38 6.08 -1.59 4.24
CA ARG A 38 6.29 -2.74 5.10
C ARG A 38 5.25 -3.84 4.82
N LEU A 39 3.98 -3.47 4.72
CA LEU A 39 2.92 -4.44 4.42
C LEU A 39 3.11 -5.07 3.03
N LEU A 40 3.50 -4.27 2.05
CA LEU A 40 3.76 -4.78 0.69
C LEU A 40 4.94 -5.76 0.70
N ARG A 41 6.02 -5.45 1.42
CA ARG A 41 7.18 -6.33 1.53
C ARG A 41 6.84 -7.61 2.27
N ASP A 42 6.18 -7.51 3.42
CA ASP A 42 5.88 -8.66 4.27
C ASP A 42 4.92 -9.63 3.59
N ASN A 43 4.12 -9.13 2.65
CA ASN A 43 3.18 -9.94 1.89
C ASN A 43 3.67 -10.25 0.47
N HIS A 44 4.97 -10.05 0.23
CA HIS A 44 5.67 -10.46 -1.01
C HIS A 44 5.23 -9.74 -2.28
N TYR A 45 4.73 -8.51 -2.16
CA TYR A 45 4.38 -7.69 -3.32
C TYR A 45 5.55 -6.87 -3.84
N ILE A 46 6.50 -6.53 -2.96
CA ILE A 46 7.76 -5.88 -3.34
C ILE A 46 8.92 -6.67 -2.76
N GLN A 47 10.12 -6.44 -3.32
CA GLN A 47 11.32 -7.12 -2.86
C GLN A 47 11.78 -6.61 -1.50
N ASP A 48 11.86 -5.28 -1.35
CA ASP A 48 12.29 -4.63 -0.14
C ASP A 48 12.03 -3.13 -0.24
N PHE A 49 12.32 -2.40 0.83
CA PHE A 49 12.32 -0.95 0.82
C PHE A 49 13.43 -0.42 1.73
N LYS A 50 13.84 0.81 1.48
CA LYS A 50 14.83 1.52 2.31
C LYS A 50 14.42 2.97 2.49
N VAL A 51 14.79 3.53 3.64
CA VAL A 51 14.69 4.97 3.89
C VAL A 51 16.10 5.54 3.74
N LEU A 52 16.24 6.51 2.84
CA LEU A 52 17.52 7.13 2.54
C LEU A 52 17.51 8.59 2.98
N ASP A 53 18.64 9.05 3.50
CA ASP A 53 18.82 10.45 3.86
C ASP A 53 19.16 11.23 2.59
N ASP A 54 18.33 12.24 2.25
CA ASP A 54 18.55 13.10 1.10
C ASP A 54 18.94 14.52 1.52
N GLY A 55 19.27 14.72 2.80
CA GLY A 55 19.59 16.04 3.35
C GLY A 55 18.35 16.88 3.62
N ARG A 56 17.15 16.33 3.43
CA ARG A 56 15.87 17.00 3.66
C ARG A 56 14.98 16.13 4.55
N GLN A 57 13.76 15.84 4.13
CA GLN A 57 12.85 14.99 4.92
C GLN A 57 13.16 13.51 4.83
N GLY A 58 13.96 13.11 3.85
CA GLY A 58 14.25 11.72 3.59
C GLY A 58 13.51 11.16 2.39
N LEU A 59 14.04 10.08 1.85
CA LEU A 59 13.54 9.43 0.65
C LEU A 59 13.18 7.99 0.97
N LEU A 60 11.99 7.57 0.58
CA LEU A 60 11.57 6.18 0.64
C LEU A 60 11.80 5.55 -0.72
N ARG A 61 12.56 4.47 -0.74
CA ARG A 61 12.85 3.72 -1.97
C ARG A 61 12.26 2.33 -1.87
N LEU A 62 11.40 1.96 -2.82
CA LEU A 62 10.85 0.61 -2.93
C LEU A 62 11.57 -0.13 -4.03
N TYR A 63 11.96 -1.38 -3.75
CA TYR A 63 12.54 -2.29 -4.74
C TYR A 63 11.44 -3.22 -5.23
N LEU A 64 11.07 -3.06 -6.50
CA LEU A 64 9.93 -3.75 -7.09
C LEU A 64 10.27 -5.21 -7.41
N LYS A 65 9.26 -6.03 -7.54
CA LYS A 65 9.41 -7.47 -7.70
C LYS A 65 8.76 -7.93 -8.99
N TYR A 66 9.49 -8.75 -9.75
CA TYR A 66 9.05 -9.27 -11.03
C TYR A 66 9.20 -10.78 -11.05
N PHE A 67 8.34 -11.43 -11.82
CA PHE A 67 8.39 -12.86 -12.05
C PHE A 67 8.09 -13.11 -13.53
N ASN A 68 9.00 -13.79 -14.24
CA ASN A 68 8.89 -14.03 -15.68
C ASN A 68 8.62 -12.74 -16.46
N ASP A 69 9.40 -11.68 -16.14
CA ASP A 69 9.33 -10.35 -16.76
C ASP A 69 7.99 -9.62 -16.54
N ALA A 70 7.16 -10.12 -15.64
CA ALA A 70 5.91 -9.46 -15.27
C ALA A 70 5.97 -8.97 -13.83
N SER A 71 5.38 -7.80 -13.56
CA SER A 71 5.28 -7.28 -12.21
C SER A 71 4.45 -8.23 -11.34
N VAL A 72 4.93 -8.49 -10.12
CA VAL A 72 4.16 -9.25 -9.12
C VAL A 72 2.89 -8.49 -8.75
N ILE A 73 2.96 -7.17 -8.69
CA ILE A 73 1.78 -6.34 -8.48
C ILE A 73 1.02 -6.24 -9.80
N ARG A 74 -0.21 -6.74 -9.81
CA ARG A 74 -1.11 -6.65 -10.97
C ARG A 74 -1.95 -5.40 -10.93
N GLU A 75 -2.42 -5.03 -9.72
CA GLU A 75 -3.30 -3.88 -9.53
C GLU A 75 -3.09 -3.28 -8.16
N LEU A 76 -3.12 -1.94 -8.10
CA LEU A 76 -3.13 -1.15 -6.86
C LEU A 76 -4.28 -0.16 -6.98
N LYS A 77 -5.28 -0.30 -6.12
CA LYS A 77 -6.46 0.57 -6.15
C LYS A 77 -6.64 1.32 -4.85
N ARG A 78 -6.78 2.63 -4.95
CA ARG A 78 -7.20 3.48 -3.84
C ARG A 78 -8.69 3.24 -3.59
N VAL A 79 -9.07 2.95 -2.34
CA VAL A 79 -10.48 2.73 -1.99
C VAL A 79 -11.01 3.94 -1.23
N SER A 80 -10.52 4.18 0.00
CA SER A 80 -10.91 5.36 0.77
C SER A 80 -10.08 6.55 0.33
N ALA A 81 -10.72 7.70 0.12
CA ALA A 81 -10.05 8.91 -0.32
C ALA A 81 -10.51 10.09 0.55
N PRO A 82 -9.74 11.19 0.60
CA PRO A 82 -10.12 12.33 1.44
C PRO A 82 -11.52 12.86 1.18
N GLY A 83 -11.99 12.81 -0.07
CA GLY A 83 -13.34 13.27 -0.43
C GLY A 83 -14.43 12.24 -0.20
N LEU A 84 -14.07 10.97 0.02
CA LEU A 84 -15.04 9.90 0.20
C LEU A 84 -14.41 8.77 1.02
N ARG A 85 -14.50 8.90 2.34
CA ARG A 85 -13.92 7.91 3.26
C ARG A 85 -14.74 6.64 3.28
N ARG A 86 -14.05 5.51 3.35
CA ARG A 86 -14.65 4.17 3.39
C ARG A 86 -14.20 3.44 4.65
N TYR A 87 -15.14 3.19 5.55
CA TYR A 87 -14.88 2.46 6.79
C TYR A 87 -15.61 1.13 6.75
N VAL A 88 -15.00 0.11 7.31
CA VAL A 88 -15.59 -1.23 7.40
C VAL A 88 -15.49 -1.75 8.82
N LYS A 89 -16.51 -2.46 9.25
CA LYS A 89 -16.50 -3.18 10.53
C LYS A 89 -15.72 -4.49 10.35
N ALA A 90 -15.27 -5.07 11.46
CA ALA A 90 -14.45 -6.28 11.42
C ALA A 90 -15.08 -7.40 10.58
N ARG A 91 -16.40 -7.61 10.68
CA ARG A 91 -17.11 -8.66 9.95
C ARG A 91 -17.40 -8.30 8.49
N GLU A 92 -17.16 -7.04 8.10
CA GLU A 92 -17.44 -6.55 6.75
C GLU A 92 -16.18 -6.40 5.91
N ILE A 93 -15.03 -6.79 6.44
CA ILE A 93 -13.76 -6.66 5.74
C ILE A 93 -13.77 -7.53 4.48
N PRO A 94 -13.58 -6.94 3.28
CA PRO A 94 -13.69 -7.69 2.04
C PRO A 94 -12.50 -8.64 1.85
N ARG A 95 -12.74 -9.71 1.11
CA ARG A 95 -11.68 -10.57 0.61
C ARG A 95 -11.34 -10.14 -0.80
N VAL A 96 -10.07 -9.83 -1.05
CA VAL A 96 -9.60 -9.37 -2.34
C VAL A 96 -9.27 -10.59 -3.20
N LYS A 97 -9.91 -10.72 -4.37
CA LYS A 97 -9.68 -11.84 -5.29
C LYS A 97 -9.74 -13.19 -4.58
N ASN A 98 -10.77 -13.41 -3.79
CA ASN A 98 -10.98 -14.66 -3.03
C ASN A 98 -9.80 -15.03 -2.11
N GLY A 99 -9.14 -14.02 -1.56
CA GLY A 99 -8.01 -14.21 -0.65
C GLY A 99 -6.65 -14.23 -1.33
N LEU A 100 -6.59 -14.12 -2.65
CA LEU A 100 -5.32 -14.05 -3.38
C LEU A 100 -4.69 -12.66 -3.32
N GLY A 101 -5.49 -11.65 -3.11
CA GLY A 101 -5.02 -10.27 -2.95
C GLY A 101 -5.02 -9.84 -1.50
N MET A 102 -4.78 -8.56 -1.27
CA MET A 102 -4.64 -7.98 0.05
C MET A 102 -5.34 -6.63 0.11
N ALA A 103 -6.05 -6.38 1.21
CA ALA A 103 -6.54 -5.04 1.52
C ALA A 103 -5.66 -4.43 2.60
N ILE A 104 -5.48 -3.11 2.55
CA ILE A 104 -4.72 -2.35 3.53
C ILE A 104 -5.71 -1.50 4.30
N LEU A 105 -5.76 -1.69 5.63
CA LEU A 105 -6.66 -0.97 6.52
C LEU A 105 -5.89 -0.11 7.52
N SER A 106 -6.41 1.07 7.78
CA SER A 106 -5.96 1.91 8.89
C SER A 106 -6.88 1.64 10.07
N THR A 107 -6.33 1.08 11.13
CA THR A 107 -7.10 0.69 12.32
C THR A 107 -6.62 1.48 13.53
N PRO A 108 -7.38 1.47 14.65
CA PRO A 108 -6.90 2.08 15.89
C PRO A 108 -5.58 1.50 16.40
N GLN A 109 -5.19 0.30 15.94
CA GLN A 109 -3.94 -0.34 16.31
C GLN A 109 -2.87 -0.24 15.22
N GLY A 110 -3.07 0.65 14.24
CA GLY A 110 -2.11 0.86 13.16
C GLY A 110 -2.57 0.27 11.83
N LEU A 111 -1.68 0.31 10.85
CA LEU A 111 -1.97 -0.26 9.54
C LEU A 111 -1.91 -1.79 9.61
N MET A 112 -2.89 -2.41 9.00
CA MET A 112 -3.02 -3.87 8.97
C MET A 112 -3.48 -4.34 7.60
N THR A 113 -3.14 -5.59 7.27
CA THR A 113 -3.79 -6.27 6.15
C THR A 113 -5.19 -6.71 6.56
N ASP A 114 -6.03 -7.02 5.56
CA ASP A 114 -7.37 -7.56 5.82
C ASP A 114 -7.31 -8.83 6.67
N ARG A 115 -6.33 -9.70 6.42
CA ARG A 115 -6.16 -10.94 7.17
C ARG A 115 -5.83 -10.67 8.64
N GLU A 116 -4.89 -9.75 8.90
CA GLU A 116 -4.54 -9.36 10.26
C GLU A 116 -5.72 -8.72 10.98
N ALA A 117 -6.44 -7.84 10.31
CA ALA A 117 -7.60 -7.15 10.89
C ALA A 117 -8.73 -8.13 11.22
N ARG A 118 -8.99 -9.10 10.34
CA ARG A 118 -9.99 -10.15 10.61
C ARG A 118 -9.60 -10.99 11.84
N THR A 119 -8.33 -11.38 11.91
CA THR A 119 -7.83 -12.17 13.05
C THR A 119 -7.95 -11.38 14.36
N ALA A 120 -7.63 -10.10 14.32
CA ALA A 120 -7.74 -9.23 15.50
C ALA A 120 -9.17 -8.76 15.78
N ARG A 121 -10.12 -9.03 14.86
CA ARG A 121 -11.51 -8.60 14.94
C ARG A 121 -11.65 -7.10 15.08
N ILE A 122 -10.89 -6.38 14.29
CA ILE A 122 -10.83 -4.91 14.29
C ILE A 122 -11.21 -4.39 12.92
N GLY A 123 -12.15 -3.44 12.86
CA GLY A 123 -12.46 -2.71 11.65
C GLY A 123 -11.61 -1.47 11.53
N GLY A 124 -11.74 -0.77 10.42
CA GLY A 124 -11.00 0.46 10.19
C GLY A 124 -11.31 1.08 8.84
N GLU A 125 -10.45 2.01 8.44
CA GLU A 125 -10.57 2.66 7.14
C GLU A 125 -9.91 1.77 6.08
N LEU A 126 -10.68 1.42 5.05
CA LEU A 126 -10.18 0.60 3.95
C LEU A 126 -9.44 1.51 2.98
N LEU A 127 -8.11 1.55 3.08
CA LEU A 127 -7.28 2.49 2.32
C LEU A 127 -7.12 2.09 0.87
N ALA A 128 -6.77 0.83 0.63
CA ALA A 128 -6.40 0.38 -0.71
C ALA A 128 -6.49 -1.14 -0.80
N VAL A 129 -6.51 -1.64 -2.03
CA VAL A 129 -6.42 -3.07 -2.31
C VAL A 129 -5.30 -3.31 -3.32
N VAL A 130 -4.67 -4.47 -3.22
CA VAL A 130 -3.58 -4.89 -4.10
C VAL A 130 -3.74 -6.35 -4.46
N TRP A 131 -3.45 -6.68 -5.72
CA TRP A 131 -3.34 -8.07 -6.16
C TRP A 131 -2.41 -8.23 -7.34
#